data_b7df389d22eaaa18c7fce3dbe5c2b1c4
#
_entry.id   b7df389d22eaaa18c7fce3dbe5c2b1c4
#
_cell.length_a   1.000
_cell.length_b   1.000
_cell.length_c   1.000
_cell.angle_alpha   90.00
_cell.angle_beta   90.00
_cell.angle_gamma   90.00
#
_symmetry.space_group_name_H-M   'P 1'
#
loop_
_entity.id
_entity.type
_entity.pdbx_description
1 polymer ?
#
loop_
_entity_poly.entity_id
_entity_poly.type
_entity_poly.pdbx_seq_one_letter_code
_entity_poly.pdbx_strand_id
1 'polypeptide(L)'
;MHALRTSALSLALIAAILQPACTEVSGTGRSQFNILSVDDELDLGQQAYVEELDTAKKAGHLLLTTGPEHDRVMQVSRRIFDAANRMHPEIARRFTWEMTVIDDPKTVNAWALPGGKSAVFTGLLPVTANDAQLAVVIGHEAAHAIARHGGERMSQQAALNVLVSAGFQLSEADPGTQQAVLNALGLGTLAFSRNQESEADHLGLLIAADAGFDPREAIPLWQNMAAVGGASPPEFLSTHPSENTRIHRLNELMPEAMAVWQAAKAAGR
;
A
#
# COMPACT_ATOMS: atom_id res chain seq x y z
N MET A 1 -2.02 -47.54 13.92
CA MET A 1 -1.83 -46.55 15.03
C MET A 1 -0.69 -45.56 14.81
N HIS A 2 0.27 -45.76 13.89
CA HIS A 2 1.37 -44.80 13.61
C HIS A 2 0.93 -43.62 12.73
N ALA A 3 0.03 -43.81 11.77
CA ALA A 3 -0.44 -42.77 10.84
C ALA A 3 -1.22 -41.63 11.53
N LEU A 4 -1.98 -41.90 12.59
CA LEU A 4 -2.75 -40.91 13.35
C LEU A 4 -1.86 -40.01 14.24
N ARG A 5 -0.68 -40.51 14.68
CA ARG A 5 0.26 -39.72 15.49
C ARG A 5 1.07 -38.74 14.68
N THR A 6 1.41 -39.06 13.43
CA THR A 6 2.11 -38.17 12.52
C THR A 6 1.23 -36.98 12.08
N SER A 7 -0.06 -37.24 11.83
CA SER A 7 -1.01 -36.17 11.46
C SER A 7 -1.26 -35.19 12.60
N ALA A 8 -1.31 -35.63 13.86
CA ALA A 8 -1.52 -34.76 15.01
C ALA A 8 -0.28 -33.89 15.31
N LEU A 9 0.94 -34.42 15.13
CA LEU A 9 2.18 -33.62 15.27
C LEU A 9 2.31 -32.58 14.17
N SER A 10 1.93 -32.91 12.94
CA SER A 10 1.96 -31.95 11.82
C SER A 10 0.95 -30.82 12.00
N LEU A 11 -0.26 -31.10 12.51
CA LEU A 11 -1.24 -30.05 12.82
C LEU A 11 -0.80 -29.18 14.01
N ALA A 12 -0.18 -29.75 15.03
CA ALA A 12 0.33 -29.01 16.18
C ALA A 12 1.51 -28.11 15.81
N LEU A 13 2.37 -28.54 14.88
CA LEU A 13 3.49 -27.73 14.38
C LEU A 13 3.00 -26.56 13.54
N ILE A 14 1.96 -26.76 12.71
CA ILE A 14 1.32 -25.68 11.94
C ILE A 14 0.64 -24.67 12.87
N ALA A 15 -0.05 -25.12 13.92
CA ALA A 15 -0.68 -24.24 14.90
C ALA A 15 0.34 -23.44 15.72
N ALA A 16 1.52 -23.97 16.01
CA ALA A 16 2.58 -23.27 16.74
C ALA A 16 3.27 -22.18 15.91
N ILE A 17 3.30 -22.31 14.59
CA ILE A 17 3.88 -21.30 13.67
C ILE A 17 2.90 -20.12 13.47
N LEU A 18 1.59 -20.33 13.68
CA LEU A 18 0.56 -19.31 13.46
C LEU A 18 0.36 -18.34 14.63
N GLN A 19 0.84 -18.65 15.84
CA GLN A 19 0.64 -17.80 17.02
C GLN A 19 1.36 -16.44 16.98
N PRO A 20 2.59 -16.29 16.44
CA PRO A 20 3.24 -14.98 16.30
C PRO A 20 2.81 -14.19 15.06
N ALA A 21 1.95 -14.76 14.20
CA ALA A 21 1.61 -14.16 12.90
C ALA A 21 0.48 -13.11 12.96
N CYS A 22 -0.19 -12.96 14.12
CA CYS A 22 -1.20 -11.90 14.30
C CYS A 22 -0.53 -10.68 14.93
N THR A 23 -0.40 -9.61 14.14
CA THR A 23 0.10 -8.31 14.60
C THR A 23 -1.02 -7.27 14.50
N GLU A 24 -0.93 -6.20 15.29
CA GLU A 24 -1.89 -5.11 15.21
C GLU A 24 -1.34 -3.99 14.31
N VAL A 25 -2.22 -3.42 13.51
CA VAL A 25 -1.93 -2.26 12.66
C VAL A 25 -1.84 -1.01 13.53
N SER A 26 -0.73 -0.28 13.41
CA SER A 26 -0.54 0.99 14.08
C SER A 26 -1.60 2.01 13.68
N GLY A 27 -2.26 2.59 14.67
CA GLY A 27 -3.26 3.64 14.49
C GLY A 27 -4.70 3.13 14.38
N THR A 28 -4.94 1.88 13.93
CA THR A 28 -6.30 1.31 13.84
C THR A 28 -6.55 0.17 14.82
N GLY A 29 -5.48 -0.50 15.28
CA GLY A 29 -5.59 -1.68 16.15
C GLY A 29 -6.17 -2.91 15.43
N ARG A 30 -6.32 -2.87 14.10
CA ARG A 30 -6.79 -4.01 13.32
C ARG A 30 -5.78 -5.16 13.42
N SER A 31 -6.27 -6.34 13.71
CA SER A 31 -5.44 -7.54 13.67
C SER A 31 -5.16 -7.94 12.21
N GLN A 32 -3.90 -8.19 11.88
CA GLN A 32 -3.47 -8.63 10.55
C GLN A 32 -2.63 -9.91 10.63
N PHE A 33 -2.72 -10.73 9.59
CA PHE A 33 -1.88 -11.91 9.43
C PHE A 33 -0.59 -11.54 8.70
N ASN A 34 0.52 -11.50 9.46
CA ASN A 34 1.81 -11.16 8.90
C ASN A 34 2.91 -12.06 9.49
N ILE A 35 3.45 -12.98 8.67
CA ILE A 35 4.53 -13.90 9.05
C ILE A 35 5.92 -13.31 8.82
N LEU A 36 6.01 -12.20 8.08
CA LEU A 36 7.26 -11.50 7.84
C LEU A 36 7.59 -10.59 9.02
N SER A 37 8.84 -10.58 9.43
CA SER A 37 9.33 -9.55 10.34
C SER A 37 9.37 -8.18 9.63
N VAL A 38 9.42 -7.10 10.40
CA VAL A 38 9.57 -5.77 9.79
C VAL A 38 10.89 -5.67 9.01
N ASP A 39 11.96 -6.27 9.53
CA ASP A 39 13.26 -6.23 8.86
C ASP A 39 13.24 -6.97 7.51
N ASP A 40 12.60 -8.15 7.45
CA ASP A 40 12.39 -8.86 6.18
C ASP A 40 11.61 -8.01 5.17
N GLU A 41 10.57 -7.30 5.63
CA GLU A 41 9.80 -6.41 4.76
C GLU A 41 10.62 -5.22 4.25
N LEU A 42 11.48 -4.63 5.10
CA LEU A 42 12.37 -3.54 4.69
C LEU A 42 13.33 -4.00 3.59
N ASP A 43 13.93 -5.17 3.75
CA ASP A 43 14.85 -5.76 2.77
C ASP A 43 14.15 -6.09 1.45
N LEU A 44 12.96 -6.70 1.51
CA LEU A 44 12.16 -7.00 0.32
C LEU A 44 11.68 -5.73 -0.37
N GLY A 45 11.27 -4.72 0.38
CA GLY A 45 10.88 -3.43 -0.17
C GLY A 45 12.02 -2.71 -0.88
N GLN A 46 13.24 -2.77 -0.32
CA GLN A 46 14.43 -2.21 -0.97
C GLN A 46 14.78 -2.95 -2.28
N GLN A 47 14.68 -4.28 -2.30
CA GLN A 47 14.93 -5.08 -3.50
C GLN A 47 13.89 -4.76 -4.59
N ALA A 48 12.60 -4.77 -4.22
CA ALA A 48 11.51 -4.44 -5.14
C ALA A 48 11.65 -3.00 -5.69
N TYR A 49 12.08 -2.04 -4.87
CA TYR A 49 12.30 -0.67 -5.32
C TYR A 49 13.35 -0.57 -6.42
N VAL A 50 14.48 -1.25 -6.25
CA VAL A 50 15.53 -1.28 -7.29
C VAL A 50 14.99 -1.91 -8.58
N GLU A 51 14.24 -3.00 -8.47
CA GLU A 51 13.66 -3.72 -9.61
C GLU A 51 12.63 -2.87 -10.37
N GLU A 52 11.74 -2.16 -9.65
CA GLU A 52 10.76 -1.24 -10.24
C GLU A 52 11.42 -0.08 -10.98
N LEU A 53 12.45 0.55 -10.39
CA LEU A 53 13.18 1.62 -11.04
C LEU A 53 13.96 1.14 -12.28
N ASP A 54 14.52 -0.06 -12.22
CA ASP A 54 15.20 -0.65 -13.39
C ASP A 54 14.21 -1.00 -14.51
N THR A 55 13.02 -1.45 -14.15
CA THR A 55 11.92 -1.72 -15.07
C THR A 55 11.48 -0.44 -15.77
N ALA A 56 11.26 0.65 -15.02
CA ALA A 56 10.94 1.96 -15.56
C ALA A 56 12.01 2.47 -16.54
N LYS A 57 13.30 2.36 -16.17
CA LYS A 57 14.43 2.74 -17.04
C LYS A 57 14.47 1.90 -18.31
N LYS A 58 14.27 0.57 -18.23
CA LYS A 58 14.23 -0.33 -19.41
C LYS A 58 13.06 -0.02 -20.33
N ALA A 59 11.94 0.48 -19.79
CA ALA A 59 10.80 0.98 -20.55
C ALA A 59 11.08 2.34 -21.21
N GLY A 60 12.21 2.99 -20.92
CA GLY A 60 12.61 4.27 -21.48
C GLY A 60 12.15 5.49 -20.66
N HIS A 61 11.61 5.29 -19.46
CA HIS A 61 11.20 6.38 -18.59
C HIS A 61 12.40 7.01 -17.87
N LEU A 62 12.39 8.33 -17.76
CA LEU A 62 13.40 9.07 -17.01
C LEU A 62 12.99 9.14 -15.53
N LEU A 63 13.98 9.10 -14.64
CA LEU A 63 13.78 9.46 -13.25
C LEU A 63 14.12 10.94 -13.10
N LEU A 64 13.11 11.76 -12.80
CA LEU A 64 13.32 13.20 -12.65
C LEU A 64 14.10 13.46 -11.35
N THR A 65 15.12 14.29 -11.44
CA THR A 65 15.95 14.72 -10.30
C THR A 65 15.85 16.23 -10.05
N THR A 66 15.21 16.96 -10.93
CA THR A 66 15.01 18.42 -10.88
C THR A 66 13.79 18.83 -11.71
N GLY A 67 13.33 20.03 -11.52
CA GLY A 67 12.24 20.64 -12.29
C GLY A 67 10.94 20.76 -11.50
N PRO A 68 9.96 21.49 -12.04
CA PRO A 68 8.75 21.88 -11.30
C PRO A 68 7.95 20.67 -10.77
N GLU A 69 7.83 19.63 -11.57
CA GLU A 69 7.11 18.40 -11.22
C GLU A 69 7.81 17.64 -10.10
N HIS A 70 9.13 17.44 -10.25
CA HIS A 70 9.98 16.85 -9.22
C HIS A 70 9.88 17.64 -7.91
N ASP A 71 10.11 18.96 -7.97
CA ASP A 71 10.19 19.80 -6.78
C ASP A 71 8.85 19.83 -6.03
N ARG A 72 7.72 19.87 -6.78
CA ARG A 72 6.37 19.77 -6.22
C ARG A 72 6.18 18.45 -5.46
N VAL A 73 6.51 17.31 -6.08
CA VAL A 73 6.37 15.99 -5.45
C VAL A 73 7.26 15.89 -4.22
N MET A 74 8.53 16.32 -4.31
CA MET A 74 9.49 16.28 -3.20
C MET A 74 9.06 17.14 -2.01
N GLN A 75 8.48 18.31 -2.27
CA GLN A 75 7.97 19.20 -1.24
C GLN A 75 6.79 18.56 -0.49
N VAL A 76 5.83 18.00 -1.22
CA VAL A 76 4.64 17.35 -0.62
C VAL A 76 5.04 16.10 0.13
N SER A 77 5.84 15.22 -0.49
CA SER A 77 6.23 13.94 0.13
C SER A 77 7.02 14.12 1.42
N ARG A 78 7.93 15.10 1.49
CA ARG A 78 8.67 15.41 2.72
C ARG A 78 7.73 15.72 3.87
N ARG A 79 6.73 16.58 3.66
CA ARG A 79 5.74 16.94 4.69
C ARG A 79 4.91 15.71 5.13
N ILE A 80 4.53 14.84 4.19
CA ILE A 80 3.81 13.59 4.48
C ILE A 80 4.67 12.64 5.31
N PHE A 81 5.93 12.42 4.94
CA PHE A 81 6.83 11.53 5.67
C PHE A 81 7.15 12.04 7.08
N ASP A 82 7.30 13.36 7.23
CA ASP A 82 7.45 13.97 8.55
C ASP A 82 6.20 13.78 9.42
N ALA A 83 5.01 13.90 8.86
CA ALA A 83 3.74 13.64 9.54
C ALA A 83 3.61 12.15 9.92
N ALA A 84 3.93 11.24 8.99
CA ALA A 84 3.97 9.80 9.26
C ALA A 84 4.89 9.44 10.43
N ASN A 85 6.09 10.02 10.47
CA ASN A 85 7.05 9.82 11.56
C ASN A 85 6.57 10.39 12.91
N ARG A 86 5.72 11.42 12.90
CA ARG A 86 5.12 11.97 14.13
C ARG A 86 3.96 11.12 14.63
N MET A 87 3.10 10.68 13.73
CA MET A 87 1.85 9.99 14.07
C MET A 87 2.05 8.50 14.37
N HIS A 88 3.00 7.85 13.66
CA HIS A 88 3.26 6.41 13.75
C HIS A 88 4.76 6.12 14.01
N PRO A 89 5.36 6.68 15.07
CA PRO A 89 6.80 6.65 15.28
C PRO A 89 7.38 5.25 15.46
N GLU A 90 6.59 4.29 15.95
CA GLU A 90 7.00 2.91 16.21
C GLU A 90 7.32 2.12 14.94
N ILE A 91 6.71 2.50 13.81
CA ILE A 91 6.96 1.86 12.51
C ILE A 91 7.62 2.82 11.53
N ALA A 92 7.11 4.03 11.37
CA ALA A 92 7.55 4.97 10.36
C ALA A 92 9.01 5.41 10.52
N ARG A 93 9.53 5.51 11.76
CA ARG A 93 10.95 5.83 12.05
C ARG A 93 11.92 4.71 11.67
N ARG A 94 11.42 3.50 11.42
CA ARG A 94 12.24 2.40 10.91
C ARG A 94 12.44 2.48 9.40
N PHE A 95 11.63 3.30 8.72
CA PHE A 95 11.65 3.43 7.27
C PHE A 95 12.75 4.37 6.80
N THR A 96 13.34 4.03 5.68
CA THR A 96 14.20 4.94 4.91
C THR A 96 13.33 5.55 3.81
N TRP A 97 12.54 6.56 4.19
CA TRP A 97 11.63 7.23 3.27
C TRP A 97 12.36 7.76 2.05
N GLU A 98 11.88 7.39 0.88
CA GLU A 98 12.43 7.84 -0.40
C GLU A 98 11.29 8.02 -1.40
N MET A 99 11.35 9.11 -2.17
CA MET A 99 10.39 9.42 -3.21
C MET A 99 11.10 9.58 -4.54
N THR A 100 10.64 8.85 -5.56
CA THR A 100 11.10 8.98 -6.94
C THR A 100 9.98 9.52 -7.82
N VAL A 101 10.32 10.40 -8.75
CA VAL A 101 9.39 10.86 -9.79
C VAL A 101 9.76 10.19 -11.10
N ILE A 102 8.84 9.38 -11.64
CA ILE A 102 9.01 8.66 -12.90
C ILE A 102 8.32 9.46 -14.00
N ASP A 103 9.08 9.87 -15.01
CA ASP A 103 8.56 10.63 -16.14
C ASP A 103 7.82 9.70 -17.12
N ASP A 104 6.56 9.48 -16.82
CA ASP A 104 5.60 8.82 -17.70
C ASP A 104 4.25 9.54 -17.62
N PRO A 105 3.98 10.47 -18.55
CA PRO A 105 2.75 11.26 -18.54
C PRO A 105 1.50 10.45 -18.91
N LYS A 106 1.63 9.21 -19.33
CA LYS A 106 0.51 8.33 -19.68
C LYS A 106 0.03 7.48 -18.52
N THR A 107 0.91 7.20 -17.57
CA THR A 107 0.62 6.37 -16.40
C THR A 107 0.12 7.24 -15.25
N VAL A 108 -1.16 7.09 -14.91
CA VAL A 108 -1.76 7.72 -13.72
C VAL A 108 -1.61 6.74 -12.56
N ASN A 109 -0.46 6.83 -11.89
CA ASN A 109 -0.11 5.91 -10.80
C ASN A 109 0.82 6.55 -9.75
N ALA A 110 0.79 5.98 -8.56
CA ALA A 110 1.77 6.13 -7.48
C ALA A 110 1.82 4.81 -6.71
N TRP A 111 2.90 4.55 -6.01
CA TRP A 111 3.02 3.38 -5.14
C TRP A 111 3.98 3.63 -3.99
N ALA A 112 3.77 2.89 -2.89
CA ALA A 112 4.74 2.74 -1.83
C ALA A 112 4.99 1.26 -1.52
N LEU A 113 6.27 0.94 -1.34
CA LEU A 113 6.76 -0.38 -0.94
C LEU A 113 7.06 -0.40 0.55
N PRO A 114 7.16 -1.58 1.17
CA PRO A 114 7.62 -1.70 2.54
C PRO A 114 8.92 -0.93 2.77
N GLY A 115 9.03 -0.27 3.92
CA GLY A 115 10.20 0.57 4.23
C GLY A 115 10.13 2.00 3.69
N GLY A 116 8.99 2.41 3.08
CA GLY A 116 8.74 3.79 2.67
C GLY A 116 9.40 4.19 1.33
N LYS A 117 9.82 3.21 0.53
CA LYS A 117 10.27 3.44 -0.85
C LYS A 117 9.08 3.69 -1.73
N SER A 118 9.02 4.85 -2.40
CA SER A 118 7.81 5.32 -3.07
C SER A 118 8.12 5.96 -4.42
N ALA A 119 7.16 5.91 -5.33
CA ALA A 119 7.23 6.66 -6.57
C ALA A 119 5.90 7.30 -6.96
N VAL A 120 6.00 8.37 -7.73
CA VAL A 120 4.89 9.06 -8.39
C VAL A 120 5.21 9.16 -9.87
N PHE A 121 4.25 8.78 -10.72
CA PHE A 121 4.34 8.97 -12.16
C PHE A 121 3.84 10.36 -12.55
N THR A 122 4.50 11.00 -13.53
CA THR A 122 4.12 12.37 -13.95
C THR A 122 2.69 12.45 -14.48
N GLY A 123 2.12 11.36 -15.02
CA GLY A 123 0.72 11.29 -15.43
C GLY A 123 -0.31 11.47 -14.31
N LEU A 124 0.09 11.27 -13.04
CA LEU A 124 -0.77 11.53 -11.88
C LEU A 124 -0.93 13.04 -11.61
N LEU A 125 0.07 13.85 -11.93
CA LEU A 125 0.13 15.27 -11.53
C LEU A 125 -1.00 16.13 -12.10
N PRO A 126 -1.46 15.96 -13.35
CA PRO A 126 -2.64 16.65 -13.86
C PRO A 126 -3.94 16.26 -13.17
N VAL A 127 -4.04 15.04 -12.65
CA VAL A 127 -5.23 14.53 -11.96
C VAL A 127 -5.32 15.10 -10.54
N THR A 128 -4.16 15.27 -9.89
CA THR A 128 -4.05 15.93 -8.59
C THR A 128 -3.95 17.45 -8.80
N ALA A 129 -5.10 18.11 -8.91
CA ALA A 129 -5.21 19.51 -9.32
C ALA A 129 -4.43 20.52 -8.43
N ASN A 130 -4.12 20.13 -7.18
CA ASN A 130 -3.36 20.94 -6.24
C ASN A 130 -2.52 20.04 -5.29
N ASP A 131 -1.68 20.68 -4.45
CA ASP A 131 -0.77 19.97 -3.54
C ASP A 131 -1.51 19.19 -2.44
N ALA A 132 -2.69 19.62 -2.02
CA ALA A 132 -3.46 18.88 -1.03
C ALA A 132 -4.02 17.58 -1.62
N GLN A 133 -4.44 17.57 -2.88
CA GLN A 133 -4.84 16.34 -3.59
C GLN A 133 -3.66 15.39 -3.77
N LEU A 134 -2.50 15.90 -4.15
CA LEU A 134 -1.27 15.10 -4.24
C LEU A 134 -0.89 14.53 -2.87
N ALA A 135 -1.03 15.32 -1.81
CA ALA A 135 -0.76 14.89 -0.44
C ALA A 135 -1.70 13.77 0.03
N VAL A 136 -2.97 13.79 -0.38
CA VAL A 136 -3.91 12.69 -0.10
C VAL A 136 -3.44 11.39 -0.76
N VAL A 137 -2.98 11.41 -2.02
CA VAL A 137 -2.44 10.21 -2.69
C VAL A 137 -1.18 9.72 -1.98
N ILE A 138 -0.20 10.59 -1.76
CA ILE A 138 1.06 10.19 -1.11
C ILE A 138 0.81 9.73 0.33
N GLY A 139 -0.13 10.35 1.04
CA GLY A 139 -0.56 9.92 2.36
C GLY A 139 -1.21 8.53 2.36
N HIS A 140 -2.05 8.23 1.37
CA HIS A 140 -2.65 6.92 1.16
C HIS A 140 -1.57 5.84 0.92
N GLU A 141 -0.59 6.13 0.08
CA GLU A 141 0.54 5.23 -0.18
C GLU A 141 1.40 5.02 1.08
N ALA A 142 1.72 6.11 1.79
CA ALA A 142 2.44 6.02 3.07
C ALA A 142 1.67 5.20 4.12
N ALA A 143 0.34 5.29 4.14
CA ALA A 143 -0.51 4.52 5.02
C ALA A 143 -0.46 3.01 4.70
N HIS A 144 -0.41 2.62 3.42
CA HIS A 144 -0.19 1.21 3.05
C HIS A 144 1.13 0.66 3.61
N ALA A 145 2.21 1.44 3.54
CA ALA A 145 3.49 1.05 4.12
C ALA A 145 3.45 0.95 5.65
N ILE A 146 2.87 1.95 6.33
CA ILE A 146 2.72 2.01 7.81
C ILE A 146 1.85 0.85 8.31
N ALA A 147 0.72 0.59 7.66
CA ALA A 147 -0.17 -0.51 8.00
C ALA A 147 0.38 -1.89 7.57
N ARG A 148 1.55 -1.93 6.91
CA ARG A 148 2.23 -3.15 6.46
C ARG A 148 1.37 -4.01 5.54
N HIS A 149 0.51 -3.39 4.71
CA HIS A 149 -0.40 -4.10 3.82
C HIS A 149 0.34 -4.96 2.79
N GLY A 150 1.53 -4.53 2.34
CA GLY A 150 2.40 -5.34 1.48
C GLY A 150 2.85 -6.63 2.15
N GLY A 151 3.32 -6.57 3.40
CA GLY A 151 3.72 -7.72 4.19
C GLY A 151 2.57 -8.68 4.48
N GLU A 152 1.39 -8.14 4.84
CA GLU A 152 0.17 -8.93 5.03
C GLU A 152 -0.20 -9.71 3.77
N ARG A 153 -0.17 -9.06 2.59
CA ARG A 153 -0.46 -9.71 1.30
C ARG A 153 0.56 -10.79 0.96
N MET A 154 1.85 -10.51 1.11
CA MET A 154 2.91 -11.51 0.90
C MET A 154 2.74 -12.70 1.84
N SER A 155 2.39 -12.47 3.10
CA SER A 155 2.15 -13.51 4.10
C SER A 155 0.94 -14.38 3.76
N GLN A 156 -0.17 -13.76 3.33
CA GLN A 156 -1.37 -14.47 2.87
C GLN A 156 -1.08 -15.32 1.64
N GLN A 157 -0.32 -14.77 0.68
CA GLN A 157 0.07 -15.51 -0.53
C GLN A 157 1.00 -16.69 -0.20
N ALA A 158 1.97 -16.49 0.69
CA ALA A 158 2.85 -17.57 1.13
C ALA A 158 2.06 -18.71 1.82
N ALA A 159 1.14 -18.36 2.72
CA ALA A 159 0.28 -19.35 3.38
C ALA A 159 -0.60 -20.10 2.36
N LEU A 160 -1.18 -19.38 1.39
CA LEU A 160 -2.00 -19.99 0.34
C LEU A 160 -1.18 -20.94 -0.53
N ASN A 161 0.03 -20.55 -0.93
CA ASN A 161 0.93 -21.39 -1.72
C ASN A 161 1.30 -22.69 -0.99
N VAL A 162 1.53 -22.63 0.33
CA VAL A 162 1.78 -23.81 1.16
C VAL A 162 0.57 -24.73 1.19
N LEU A 163 -0.64 -24.20 1.38
CA LEU A 163 -1.88 -24.97 1.41
C LEU A 163 -2.16 -25.66 0.06
N VAL A 164 -1.98 -24.92 -1.04
CA VAL A 164 -2.17 -25.44 -2.41
C VAL A 164 -1.15 -26.52 -2.72
N SER A 165 0.14 -26.31 -2.38
CA SER A 165 1.19 -27.30 -2.59
C SER A 165 0.95 -28.58 -1.80
N ALA A 166 0.48 -28.46 -0.54
CA ALA A 166 0.08 -29.61 0.26
C ALA A 166 -1.13 -30.34 -0.35
N GLY A 167 -2.12 -29.57 -0.86
CA GLY A 167 -3.28 -30.12 -1.56
C GLY A 167 -2.87 -30.88 -2.83
N PHE A 168 -1.91 -30.37 -3.61
CA PHE A 168 -1.40 -31.06 -4.80
C PHE A 168 -0.63 -32.35 -4.47
N GLN A 169 0.09 -32.40 -3.35
CA GLN A 169 0.74 -33.63 -2.88
C GLN A 169 -0.27 -34.74 -2.48
N LEU A 170 -1.48 -34.35 -2.11
CA LEU A 170 -2.57 -35.26 -1.75
C LEU A 170 -3.50 -35.59 -2.93
N SER A 171 -3.34 -34.89 -4.06
CA SER A 171 -4.14 -35.04 -5.27
C SER A 171 -3.31 -35.65 -6.41
N GLU A 172 -3.99 -36.27 -7.39
CA GLU A 172 -3.39 -36.76 -8.64
C GLU A 172 -3.41 -35.67 -9.75
N ALA A 173 -3.45 -34.39 -9.39
CA ALA A 173 -3.51 -33.29 -10.35
C ALA A 173 -2.22 -33.24 -11.18
N ASP A 174 -2.36 -33.12 -12.50
CA ASP A 174 -1.24 -32.99 -13.41
C ASP A 174 -0.52 -31.62 -13.24
N PRO A 175 0.76 -31.51 -13.66
CA PRO A 175 1.55 -30.28 -13.49
C PRO A 175 0.94 -29.05 -14.17
N GLY A 176 0.22 -29.21 -15.28
CA GLY A 176 -0.44 -28.12 -15.98
C GLY A 176 -1.60 -27.53 -15.17
N THR A 177 -2.42 -28.43 -14.58
CA THR A 177 -3.50 -28.01 -13.65
C THR A 177 -2.93 -27.33 -12.42
N GLN A 178 -1.85 -27.86 -11.82
CA GLN A 178 -1.18 -27.24 -10.67
C GLN A 178 -0.70 -25.80 -11.01
N GLN A 179 -0.03 -25.63 -12.13
CA GLN A 179 0.48 -24.33 -12.57
C GLN A 179 -0.67 -23.33 -12.88
N ALA A 180 -1.75 -23.80 -13.52
CA ALA A 180 -2.92 -22.98 -13.80
C ALA A 180 -3.58 -22.45 -12.51
N VAL A 181 -3.71 -23.30 -11.48
CA VAL A 181 -4.24 -22.88 -10.17
C VAL A 181 -3.31 -21.85 -9.49
N LEU A 182 -2.00 -22.09 -9.48
CA LEU A 182 -1.03 -21.15 -8.89
C LEU A 182 -1.06 -19.78 -9.60
N ASN A 183 -1.14 -19.79 -10.93
CA ASN A 183 -1.26 -18.55 -11.69
C ASN A 183 -2.57 -17.80 -11.39
N ALA A 184 -3.70 -18.50 -11.33
CA ALA A 184 -4.99 -17.89 -11.00
C ALA A 184 -5.00 -17.27 -9.60
N LEU A 185 -4.37 -17.92 -8.61
CA LEU A 185 -4.22 -17.41 -7.25
C LEU A 185 -3.28 -16.21 -7.21
N GLY A 186 -2.18 -16.24 -7.96
CA GLY A 186 -1.24 -15.12 -8.06
C GLY A 186 -1.89 -13.85 -8.63
N LEU A 187 -2.73 -13.97 -9.66
CA LEU A 187 -3.45 -12.84 -10.25
C LEU A 187 -4.46 -12.21 -9.29
N GLY A 188 -5.09 -13.02 -8.42
CA GLY A 188 -6.08 -12.53 -7.43
C GLY A 188 -5.50 -11.69 -6.30
N THR A 189 -4.18 -11.65 -6.13
CA THR A 189 -3.50 -10.97 -5.02
C THR A 189 -2.86 -9.63 -5.40
N LEU A 190 -3.00 -9.17 -6.63
CA LEU A 190 -2.37 -7.92 -7.09
C LEU A 190 -3.02 -6.66 -6.51
N ALA A 191 -4.35 -6.64 -6.34
CA ALA A 191 -5.07 -5.52 -5.75
C ALA A 191 -5.13 -5.62 -4.21
N PHE A 192 -5.16 -4.47 -3.54
CA PHE A 192 -5.41 -4.41 -2.10
C PHE A 192 -6.87 -4.79 -1.79
N SER A 193 -7.09 -5.38 -0.62
CA SER A 193 -8.44 -5.69 -0.16
C SER A 193 -9.21 -4.42 0.20
N ARG A 194 -10.55 -4.48 0.17
CA ARG A 194 -11.41 -3.34 0.55
C ARG A 194 -11.13 -2.82 1.95
N ASN A 195 -10.80 -3.71 2.89
CA ASN A 195 -10.47 -3.31 4.26
C ASN A 195 -9.15 -2.56 4.32
N GLN A 196 -8.12 -3.03 3.56
CA GLN A 196 -6.84 -2.36 3.45
C GLN A 196 -6.96 -0.99 2.80
N GLU A 197 -7.78 -0.86 1.74
CA GLU A 197 -8.09 0.42 1.12
C GLU A 197 -8.77 1.40 2.09
N SER A 198 -9.78 0.93 2.84
CA SER A 198 -10.47 1.76 3.84
C SER A 198 -9.54 2.20 4.97
N GLU A 199 -8.63 1.33 5.37
CA GLU A 199 -7.62 1.63 6.40
C GLU A 199 -6.59 2.63 5.88
N ALA A 200 -6.13 2.47 4.62
CA ALA A 200 -5.22 3.42 3.98
C ALA A 200 -5.88 4.80 3.75
N ASP A 201 -7.15 4.83 3.37
CA ASP A 201 -7.92 6.08 3.28
C ASP A 201 -7.97 6.80 4.64
N HIS A 202 -8.26 6.08 5.73
CA HIS A 202 -8.36 6.67 7.07
C HIS A 202 -6.99 7.20 7.53
N LEU A 203 -5.99 6.35 7.61
CA LEU A 203 -4.66 6.74 8.08
C LEU A 203 -4.03 7.80 7.17
N GLY A 204 -4.14 7.64 5.84
CA GLY A 204 -3.57 8.57 4.86
C GLY A 204 -4.21 9.95 4.91
N LEU A 205 -5.54 10.03 5.12
CA LEU A 205 -6.25 11.30 5.30
C LEU A 205 -5.77 12.04 6.54
N LEU A 206 -5.58 11.33 7.67
CA LEU A 206 -5.08 11.92 8.91
C LEU A 206 -3.62 12.37 8.78
N ILE A 207 -2.77 11.59 8.10
CA ILE A 207 -1.37 11.94 7.82
C ILE A 207 -1.30 13.21 6.95
N ALA A 208 -2.11 13.30 5.89
CA ALA A 208 -2.18 14.50 5.06
C ALA A 208 -2.65 15.73 5.84
N ALA A 209 -3.63 15.55 6.73
CA ALA A 209 -4.13 16.60 7.62
C ALA A 209 -3.04 17.07 8.62
N ASP A 210 -2.30 16.15 9.26
CA ASP A 210 -1.18 16.50 10.16
C ASP A 210 -0.01 17.15 9.42
N ALA A 211 0.18 16.80 8.15
CA ALA A 211 1.13 17.47 7.27
C ALA A 211 0.68 18.91 6.89
N GLY A 212 -0.51 19.36 7.32
CA GLY A 212 -1.05 20.70 7.09
C GLY A 212 -1.79 20.85 5.76
N PHE A 213 -2.10 19.77 5.05
CA PHE A 213 -2.92 19.81 3.83
C PHE A 213 -4.41 19.71 4.17
N ASP A 214 -5.23 20.43 3.42
CA ASP A 214 -6.68 20.45 3.63
C ASP A 214 -7.31 19.07 3.31
N PRO A 215 -7.86 18.35 4.30
CA PRO A 215 -8.41 17.01 4.07
C PRO A 215 -9.65 17.01 3.18
N ARG A 216 -10.34 18.14 3.01
CA ARG A 216 -11.53 18.25 2.15
C ARG A 216 -11.19 17.99 0.67
N GLU A 217 -9.93 18.18 0.28
CA GLU A 217 -9.45 17.93 -1.07
C GLU A 217 -9.44 16.43 -1.45
N ALA A 218 -9.62 15.52 -0.48
CA ALA A 218 -9.77 14.10 -0.77
C ALA A 218 -11.01 13.81 -1.62
N ILE A 219 -12.13 14.52 -1.41
CA ILE A 219 -13.37 14.29 -2.17
C ILE A 219 -13.18 14.63 -3.66
N PRO A 220 -12.78 15.88 -4.03
CA PRO A 220 -12.56 16.20 -5.45
C PRO A 220 -11.44 15.37 -6.08
N LEU A 221 -10.40 14.95 -5.33
CA LEU A 221 -9.40 14.04 -5.85
C LEU A 221 -10.03 12.75 -6.40
N TRP A 222 -10.82 12.05 -5.59
CA TRP A 222 -11.44 10.78 -6.01
C TRP A 222 -12.47 10.97 -7.13
N GLN A 223 -13.11 12.14 -7.21
CA GLN A 223 -13.95 12.49 -8.35
C GLN A 223 -13.12 12.68 -9.62
N ASN A 224 -11.96 13.34 -9.54
CA ASN A 224 -11.03 13.47 -10.66
C ASN A 224 -10.50 12.11 -11.13
N MET A 225 -10.08 11.26 -10.18
CA MET A 225 -9.61 9.89 -10.48
C MET A 225 -10.67 9.07 -11.24
N ALA A 226 -11.93 9.16 -10.80
CA ALA A 226 -13.03 8.47 -11.48
C ALA A 226 -13.32 9.03 -12.88
N ALA A 227 -13.11 10.33 -13.09
CA ALA A 227 -13.35 10.99 -14.38
C ALA A 227 -12.29 10.64 -15.44
N VAL A 228 -11.04 10.38 -15.04
CA VAL A 228 -9.95 10.02 -15.97
C VAL A 228 -10.11 8.63 -16.56
N GLY A 229 -10.84 7.73 -15.91
CA GLY A 229 -10.87 6.29 -16.20
C GLY A 229 -11.45 5.89 -17.55
N GLY A 230 -12.28 6.69 -18.21
CA GLY A 230 -12.86 6.36 -19.54
C GLY A 230 -13.30 4.90 -19.65
N ALA A 231 -12.91 4.23 -20.75
CA ALA A 231 -13.20 2.81 -21.00
C ALA A 231 -12.25 1.86 -20.22
N SER A 232 -11.11 2.36 -19.74
CA SER A 232 -10.15 1.60 -18.90
C SER A 232 -9.82 2.44 -17.69
N PRO A 233 -10.00 1.92 -16.46
CA PRO A 233 -9.66 2.67 -15.25
C PRO A 233 -8.14 2.98 -15.23
N PRO A 234 -7.74 4.12 -14.62
CA PRO A 234 -6.33 4.40 -14.36
C PRO A 234 -5.65 3.22 -13.64
N GLU A 235 -4.35 3.03 -13.87
CA GLU A 235 -3.59 1.95 -13.24
C GLU A 235 -3.69 2.01 -11.72
N PHE A 236 -3.67 3.20 -11.13
CA PHE A 236 -3.92 3.42 -9.72
C PHE A 236 -5.22 2.76 -9.22
N LEU A 237 -6.33 2.89 -9.96
CA LEU A 237 -7.61 2.26 -9.57
C LEU A 237 -7.63 0.74 -9.79
N SER A 238 -6.68 0.18 -10.53
CA SER A 238 -6.55 -1.27 -10.72
C SER A 238 -5.89 -1.94 -9.51
N THR A 239 -4.94 -1.26 -8.88
CA THR A 239 -4.26 -1.72 -7.66
C THR A 239 -4.98 -1.27 -6.39
N HIS A 240 -5.70 -0.12 -6.45
CA HIS A 240 -6.47 0.49 -5.37
C HIS A 240 -7.96 0.60 -5.77
N PRO A 241 -8.73 -0.50 -5.71
CA PRO A 241 -10.10 -0.50 -6.18
C PRO A 241 -10.96 0.54 -5.48
N SER A 242 -11.55 1.45 -6.26
CA SER A 242 -12.49 2.44 -5.75
C SER A 242 -13.88 1.81 -5.62
N GLU A 243 -14.47 1.90 -4.44
CA GLU A 243 -15.86 1.54 -4.23
C GLU A 243 -16.76 2.77 -4.32
N ASN A 244 -18.02 2.57 -4.71
CA ASN A 244 -19.03 3.63 -4.68
C ASN A 244 -19.21 4.26 -3.28
N THR A 245 -18.78 3.55 -2.23
CA THR A 245 -18.85 3.96 -0.84
C THR A 245 -17.64 4.76 -0.34
N ARG A 246 -16.54 4.85 -1.13
CA ARG A 246 -15.31 5.56 -0.69
C ARG A 246 -15.58 7.01 -0.32
N ILE A 247 -16.28 7.77 -1.17
CA ILE A 247 -16.61 9.17 -0.89
C ILE A 247 -17.48 9.28 0.37
N HIS A 248 -18.41 8.35 0.58
CA HIS A 248 -19.23 8.33 1.80
C HIS A 248 -18.35 8.15 3.05
N ARG A 249 -17.46 7.16 3.04
CA ARG A 249 -16.52 6.91 4.16
C ARG A 249 -15.60 8.10 4.43
N LEU A 250 -15.04 8.71 3.38
CA LEU A 250 -14.23 9.93 3.54
C LEU A 250 -15.01 11.08 4.19
N ASN A 251 -16.30 11.24 3.86
CA ASN A 251 -17.14 12.22 4.53
C ASN A 251 -17.37 11.89 6.01
N GLU A 252 -17.49 10.61 6.38
CA GLU A 252 -17.60 10.19 7.79
C GLU A 252 -16.30 10.46 8.58
N LEU A 253 -15.13 10.33 7.93
CA LEU A 253 -13.83 10.63 8.52
C LEU A 253 -13.51 12.14 8.59
N MET A 254 -14.23 12.96 7.83
CA MET A 254 -13.92 14.38 7.68
C MET A 254 -13.89 15.16 9.00
N PRO A 255 -14.80 14.96 9.97
CA PRO A 255 -14.74 15.68 11.25
C PRO A 255 -13.43 15.42 12.01
N GLU A 256 -12.94 14.17 12.02
CA GLU A 256 -11.68 13.79 12.65
C GLU A 256 -10.49 14.42 11.93
N ALA A 257 -10.44 14.29 10.61
CA ALA A 257 -9.36 14.84 9.78
C ALA A 257 -9.29 16.38 9.88
N MET A 258 -10.43 17.06 9.94
CA MET A 258 -10.50 18.51 10.15
C MET A 258 -9.96 18.94 11.51
N ALA A 259 -10.19 18.16 12.57
CA ALA A 259 -9.63 18.44 13.90
C ALA A 259 -8.10 18.33 13.88
N VAL A 260 -7.56 17.27 13.25
CA VAL A 260 -6.11 17.08 13.06
C VAL A 260 -5.51 18.23 12.25
N TRP A 261 -6.14 18.62 11.15
CA TRP A 261 -5.68 19.71 10.30
C TRP A 261 -5.66 21.06 11.04
N GLN A 262 -6.69 21.37 11.81
CA GLN A 262 -6.74 22.59 12.62
C GLN A 262 -5.61 22.62 13.66
N ALA A 263 -5.34 21.49 14.32
CA ALA A 263 -4.23 21.36 15.26
C ALA A 263 -2.86 21.52 14.56
N ALA A 264 -2.71 20.96 13.36
CA ALA A 264 -1.49 21.11 12.54
C ALA A 264 -1.27 22.58 12.18
N LYS A 265 -2.30 23.30 11.72
CA LYS A 265 -2.24 24.74 11.43
C LYS A 265 -1.88 25.58 12.66
N ALA A 266 -2.46 25.27 13.80
CA ALA A 266 -2.13 25.95 15.05
C ALA A 266 -0.67 25.72 15.49
N ALA A 267 -0.09 24.59 15.08
CA ALA A 267 1.33 24.26 15.30
C ALA A 267 2.26 24.82 14.19
N GLY A 268 1.75 25.60 13.21
CA GLY A 268 2.55 26.20 12.14
C GLY A 268 2.92 25.26 11.00
N ARG A 269 2.16 24.18 10.85
CA ARG A 269 2.35 23.21 9.75
C ARG A 269 1.42 23.45 8.58
#